data_c0187ca17ef10be79c07d5ababb8a5bd
#
_entry.id   c0187ca17ef10be79c07d5ababb8a5bd
#
_cell.length_a   1.000
_cell.length_b   1.000
_cell.length_c   1.000
_cell.angle_alpha   90.00
_cell.angle_beta   90.00
_cell.angle_gamma   90.00
#
_symmetry.space_group_name_H-M   'P 1'
#
loop_
_entity.id
_entity.type
_entity.pdbx_description
1 polymer ?
#
loop_
_entity_poly.entity_id
_entity_poly.type
_entity_poly.pdbx_seq_one_letter_code
_entity_poly.pdbx_strand_id
1 'polypeptide(L)'
;MNGQFAKGLRHGIPIMLGYLSVAFGFGSLAVENGFAPWVATLISATIVTSAGQASGVLTIAAGGTLLAVVLQLLITQFVINLRYSLMAISLSQKLDPSFTTPHRLAAGFGITDEIFAVAYAQPTPVTPAYMYGLIAVSWLGWVTGTALGAAAGQLLPDMVADAMGILLYGMFIAIVVPPARKEKRVLFVVLAAAGLSVLFRFALPVIPSSLAVVISAVVAAALGAWWFPLQHDEEGEQ
;
A
#
# COMPACT_ATOMS: atom_id res chain seq x y z
N MET A 1 -5.15 -5.02 -26.67
CA MET A 1 -4.53 -4.09 -25.71
C MET A 1 -5.52 -3.10 -25.10
N ASN A 2 -6.34 -2.40 -25.89
CA ASN A 2 -7.21 -1.33 -25.36
C ASN A 2 -8.24 -1.78 -24.30
N GLY A 3 -8.81 -2.99 -24.40
CA GLY A 3 -9.79 -3.47 -23.44
C GLY A 3 -9.24 -3.78 -22.04
N GLN A 4 -8.04 -4.34 -21.95
CA GLN A 4 -7.41 -4.67 -20.66
C GLN A 4 -6.94 -3.42 -19.92
N PHE A 5 -6.38 -2.44 -20.64
CA PHE A 5 -6.01 -1.16 -20.06
C PHE A 5 -7.23 -0.41 -19.51
N ALA A 6 -8.30 -0.30 -20.29
CA ALA A 6 -9.55 0.33 -19.85
C ALA A 6 -10.18 -0.41 -18.65
N LYS A 7 -10.08 -1.74 -18.61
CA LYS A 7 -10.51 -2.55 -17.46
C LYS A 7 -9.67 -2.19 -16.20
N GLY A 8 -8.35 -2.07 -16.35
CA GLY A 8 -7.46 -1.65 -15.27
C GLY A 8 -7.81 -0.27 -14.74
N LEU A 9 -7.99 0.73 -15.63
CA LEU A 9 -8.45 2.06 -15.25
C LEU A 9 -9.75 2.00 -14.42
N ARG A 10 -10.75 1.29 -14.92
CA ARG A 10 -12.05 1.19 -14.23
C ARG A 10 -11.95 0.56 -12.84
N HIS A 11 -11.13 -0.49 -12.69
CA HIS A 11 -10.92 -1.14 -11.41
C HIS A 11 -10.10 -0.28 -10.43
N GLY A 12 -9.28 0.62 -10.93
CA GLY A 12 -8.47 1.54 -10.13
C GLY A 12 -9.22 2.80 -9.67
N ILE A 13 -10.39 3.14 -10.23
CA ILE A 13 -11.16 4.32 -9.81
C ILE A 13 -11.45 4.34 -8.30
N PRO A 14 -11.93 3.25 -7.68
CA PRO A 14 -12.13 3.23 -6.23
C PRO A 14 -10.84 3.49 -5.43
N ILE A 15 -9.71 2.95 -5.91
CA ILE A 15 -8.40 3.19 -5.30
C ILE A 15 -8.00 4.66 -5.46
N MET A 16 -8.17 5.22 -6.66
CA MET A 16 -7.91 6.64 -6.95
C MET A 16 -8.63 7.57 -5.97
N LEU A 17 -9.92 7.31 -5.72
CA LEU A 17 -10.74 8.11 -4.80
C LEU A 17 -10.25 8.01 -3.35
N GLY A 18 -9.90 6.79 -2.90
CA GLY A 18 -9.30 6.59 -1.59
C GLY A 18 -7.94 7.27 -1.46
N TYR A 19 -7.10 7.12 -2.48
CA TYR A 19 -5.77 7.74 -2.51
C TYR A 19 -5.81 9.26 -2.52
N LEU A 20 -6.78 9.85 -3.19
CA LEU A 20 -6.95 11.30 -3.20
C LEU A 20 -7.10 11.86 -1.78
N SER A 21 -7.88 11.20 -0.93
CA SER A 21 -8.06 11.60 0.47
C SER A 21 -6.79 11.42 1.30
N VAL A 22 -6.17 10.24 1.21
CA VAL A 22 -4.97 9.91 1.99
C VAL A 22 -3.79 10.80 1.62
N ALA A 23 -3.57 10.97 0.33
CA ALA A 23 -2.49 11.79 -0.21
C ALA A 23 -2.70 13.29 0.06
N PHE A 24 -3.96 13.72 0.16
CA PHE A 24 -4.27 15.07 0.63
C PHE A 24 -3.72 15.30 2.05
N GLY A 25 -3.98 14.37 2.98
CA GLY A 25 -3.43 14.44 4.33
C GLY A 25 -1.90 14.44 4.33
N PHE A 26 -1.25 13.66 3.45
CA PHE A 26 0.20 13.71 3.30
C PHE A 26 0.69 15.06 2.79
N GLY A 27 0.02 15.65 1.81
CA GLY A 27 0.36 16.97 1.26
C GLY A 27 0.33 18.07 2.34
N SER A 28 -0.73 18.10 3.16
CA SER A 28 -0.85 18.99 4.31
C SER A 28 0.27 18.76 5.32
N LEU A 29 0.48 17.52 5.75
CA LEU A 29 1.54 17.13 6.68
C LEU A 29 2.92 17.61 6.20
N ALA A 30 3.24 17.44 4.93
CA ALA A 30 4.53 17.84 4.38
C ALA A 30 4.74 19.36 4.47
N VAL A 31 3.73 20.15 4.09
CA VAL A 31 3.81 21.62 4.16
C VAL A 31 3.86 22.11 5.60
N GLU A 32 3.10 21.53 6.53
CA GLU A 32 3.17 21.83 7.96
C GLU A 32 4.56 21.58 8.56
N ASN A 33 5.29 20.63 7.99
CA ASN A 33 6.68 20.32 8.39
C ASN A 33 7.74 21.08 7.55
N GLY A 34 7.35 22.13 6.85
CA GLY A 34 8.27 23.06 6.17
C GLY A 34 8.69 22.66 4.76
N PHE A 35 8.09 21.63 4.18
CA PHE A 35 8.36 21.25 2.78
C PHE A 35 7.58 22.15 1.82
N ALA A 36 8.24 22.59 0.74
CA ALA A 36 7.54 23.34 -0.30
C ALA A 36 6.48 22.45 -0.99
N PRO A 37 5.31 22.99 -1.39
CA PRO A 37 4.21 22.22 -2.01
C PRO A 37 4.64 21.38 -3.21
N TRP A 38 5.53 21.91 -4.06
CA TRP A 38 6.05 21.19 -5.22
C TRP A 38 6.96 20.02 -4.81
N VAL A 39 7.71 20.12 -3.67
CA VAL A 39 8.53 19.03 -3.15
C VAL A 39 7.65 17.90 -2.65
N ALA A 40 6.59 18.20 -1.89
CA ALA A 40 5.62 17.21 -1.45
C ALA A 40 4.98 16.47 -2.64
N THR A 41 4.61 17.20 -3.67
CA THR A 41 4.04 16.63 -4.90
C THR A 41 5.06 15.77 -5.66
N LEU A 42 6.32 16.18 -5.74
CA LEU A 42 7.38 15.41 -6.37
C LEU A 42 7.67 14.12 -5.61
N ILE A 43 7.67 14.16 -4.28
CA ILE A 43 7.79 12.95 -3.44
C ILE A 43 6.69 11.96 -3.81
N SER A 44 5.44 12.40 -3.88
CA SER A 44 4.31 11.53 -4.24
C SER A 44 4.33 11.06 -5.69
N ALA A 45 4.90 11.83 -6.60
CA ALA A 45 5.06 11.42 -8.00
C ALA A 45 6.10 10.31 -8.17
N THR A 46 7.12 10.30 -7.33
CA THR A 46 8.25 9.35 -7.40
C THR A 46 8.15 8.18 -6.43
N ILE A 47 7.34 8.30 -5.38
CA ILE A 47 7.19 7.30 -4.33
C ILE A 47 5.70 7.13 -4.01
N VAL A 48 5.20 5.89 -4.00
CA VAL A 48 3.80 5.59 -3.67
C VAL A 48 3.77 4.69 -2.43
N THR A 49 4.21 5.26 -1.29
CA THR A 49 4.25 4.53 -0.01
C THR A 49 3.80 5.42 1.14
N SER A 50 2.51 5.51 1.37
CA SER A 50 1.84 6.35 2.37
C SER A 50 2.63 6.51 3.68
N ALA A 51 2.80 5.42 4.44
CA ALA A 51 3.51 5.42 5.72
C ALA A 51 5.00 5.77 5.57
N GLY A 52 5.64 5.32 4.48
CA GLY A 52 7.05 5.63 4.19
C GLY A 52 7.26 7.12 3.93
N GLN A 53 6.38 7.74 3.14
CA GLN A 53 6.45 9.18 2.85
C GLN A 53 6.26 10.02 4.12
N ALA A 54 5.20 9.73 4.90
CA ALA A 54 4.94 10.44 6.16
C ALA A 54 6.10 10.28 7.15
N SER A 55 6.60 9.06 7.35
CA SER A 55 7.76 8.79 8.20
C SER A 55 9.02 9.50 7.69
N GLY A 56 9.22 9.56 6.37
CA GLY A 56 10.35 10.26 5.76
C GLY A 56 10.33 11.76 6.04
N VAL A 57 9.18 12.40 5.81
CA VAL A 57 8.98 13.83 6.10
C VAL A 57 9.23 14.14 7.58
N LEU A 58 8.64 13.37 8.49
CA LEU A 58 8.80 13.56 9.92
C LEU A 58 10.25 13.33 10.40
N THR A 59 10.95 12.35 9.83
CA THR A 59 12.36 12.08 10.16
C THR A 59 13.25 13.24 9.71
N ILE A 60 13.04 13.79 8.52
CA ILE A 60 13.79 14.93 8.01
C ILE A 60 13.48 16.18 8.83
N ALA A 61 12.21 16.43 9.15
CA ALA A 61 11.77 17.58 9.92
C ALA A 61 12.28 17.56 11.37
N ALA A 62 12.42 16.38 11.98
CA ALA A 62 12.98 16.23 13.32
C ALA A 62 14.47 16.66 13.39
N GLY A 63 15.15 16.68 12.25
CA GLY A 63 16.56 17.12 12.18
C GLY A 63 17.54 16.11 12.74
N GLY A 64 18.79 16.56 12.90
CA GLY A 64 19.88 15.73 13.39
C GLY A 64 21.12 15.81 12.49
N THR A 65 22.14 14.99 12.76
CA THR A 65 23.27 14.89 11.83
C THR A 65 22.83 14.19 10.55
N LEU A 66 23.38 14.62 9.40
CA LEU A 66 23.02 14.04 8.10
C LEU A 66 23.12 12.51 8.11
N LEU A 67 24.18 11.96 8.69
CA LEU A 67 24.38 10.51 8.76
C LEU A 67 23.27 9.84 9.59
N ALA A 68 22.90 10.40 10.74
CA ALA A 68 21.83 9.82 11.57
C ALA A 68 20.48 9.83 10.86
N VAL A 69 20.12 10.94 10.21
CA VAL A 69 18.88 11.06 9.43
C VAL A 69 18.86 10.06 8.28
N VAL A 70 19.95 9.96 7.51
CA VAL A 70 20.04 9.01 6.39
C VAL A 70 19.94 7.57 6.87
N LEU A 71 20.65 7.17 7.92
CA LEU A 71 20.57 5.81 8.45
C LEU A 71 19.17 5.49 8.97
N GLN A 72 18.54 6.42 9.69
CA GLN A 72 17.16 6.25 10.17
C GLN A 72 16.18 6.11 9.01
N LEU A 73 16.31 6.92 7.97
CA LEU A 73 15.49 6.81 6.75
C LEU A 73 15.67 5.44 6.09
N LEU A 74 16.90 4.99 5.86
CA LEU A 74 17.19 3.71 5.23
C LEU A 74 16.56 2.55 5.99
N ILE A 75 16.79 2.49 7.31
CA ILE A 75 16.24 1.42 8.15
C ILE A 75 14.70 1.46 8.15
N THR A 76 14.13 2.64 8.37
CA THR A 76 12.67 2.79 8.45
C THR A 76 12.00 2.47 7.12
N GLN A 77 12.56 2.97 6.01
CA GLN A 77 12.01 2.68 4.68
C GLN A 77 12.16 1.20 4.32
N PHE A 78 13.27 0.56 4.65
CA PHE A 78 13.44 -0.88 4.45
C PHE A 78 12.38 -1.69 5.20
N VAL A 79 12.19 -1.40 6.50
CA VAL A 79 11.21 -2.12 7.34
C VAL A 79 9.77 -1.91 6.84
N ILE A 80 9.38 -0.66 6.56
CA ILE A 80 8.02 -0.33 6.10
C ILE A 80 7.73 -0.99 4.75
N ASN A 81 8.71 -1.01 3.84
CA ASN A 81 8.51 -1.44 2.45
C ASN A 81 8.84 -2.92 2.22
N LEU A 82 9.33 -3.66 3.23
CA LEU A 82 9.62 -5.09 3.11
C LEU A 82 8.40 -5.90 2.64
N ARG A 83 7.19 -5.52 3.04
CA ARG A 83 5.93 -6.13 2.61
C ARG A 83 5.72 -6.09 1.09
N TYR A 84 6.20 -5.06 0.42
CA TYR A 84 6.08 -4.96 -1.04
C TYR A 84 6.84 -6.06 -1.77
N SER A 85 7.96 -6.52 -1.21
CA SER A 85 8.71 -7.66 -1.76
C SER A 85 7.87 -8.94 -1.72
N LEU A 86 7.17 -9.19 -0.61
CA LEU A 86 6.29 -10.36 -0.47
C LEU A 86 5.10 -10.27 -1.43
N MET A 87 4.50 -9.09 -1.59
CA MET A 87 3.42 -8.87 -2.55
C MET A 87 3.89 -9.05 -3.99
N ALA A 88 5.09 -8.55 -4.33
CA ALA A 88 5.66 -8.72 -5.67
C ALA A 88 5.93 -10.19 -5.99
N ILE A 89 6.45 -10.98 -5.04
CA ILE A 89 6.66 -12.42 -5.20
C ILE A 89 5.32 -13.13 -5.42
N SER A 90 4.31 -12.87 -4.59
CA SER A 90 2.97 -13.46 -4.73
C SER A 90 2.32 -13.09 -6.07
N LEU A 91 2.37 -11.81 -6.45
CA LEU A 91 1.79 -11.35 -7.72
C LEU A 91 2.51 -11.95 -8.93
N SER A 92 3.82 -12.21 -8.81
CA SER A 92 4.62 -12.79 -9.90
C SER A 92 4.11 -14.15 -10.38
N GLN A 93 3.46 -14.91 -9.51
CA GLN A 93 2.86 -16.21 -9.82
C GLN A 93 1.56 -16.09 -10.63
N LYS A 94 0.99 -14.90 -10.70
CA LYS A 94 -0.29 -14.63 -11.39
C LYS A 94 -0.14 -13.76 -12.63
N LEU A 95 1.08 -13.45 -13.02
CA LEU A 95 1.35 -12.62 -14.18
C LEU A 95 1.20 -13.44 -15.48
N ASP A 96 0.64 -12.79 -16.49
CA ASP A 96 0.59 -13.31 -17.85
C ASP A 96 2.00 -13.49 -18.43
N PRO A 97 2.26 -14.50 -19.31
CA PRO A 97 3.56 -14.69 -19.94
C PRO A 97 4.10 -13.48 -20.71
N SER A 98 3.23 -12.54 -21.12
CA SER A 98 3.64 -11.27 -21.74
C SER A 98 4.35 -10.29 -20.81
N PHE A 99 4.39 -10.55 -19.49
CA PHE A 99 5.14 -9.75 -18.53
C PHE A 99 6.64 -9.98 -18.65
N THR A 100 7.30 -9.21 -19.49
CA THR A 100 8.76 -9.17 -19.60
C THR A 100 9.40 -8.45 -18.42
N THR A 101 10.72 -8.56 -18.26
CA THR A 101 11.46 -7.89 -17.17
C THR A 101 11.21 -6.37 -17.11
N PRO A 102 11.23 -5.60 -18.24
CA PRO A 102 10.88 -4.19 -18.21
C PRO A 102 9.47 -3.91 -17.67
N HIS A 103 8.48 -4.74 -18.03
CA HIS A 103 7.12 -4.61 -17.49
C HIS A 103 7.07 -4.88 -15.99
N ARG A 104 7.86 -5.86 -15.49
CA ARG A 104 7.95 -6.15 -14.05
C ARG A 104 8.55 -5.00 -13.27
N LEU A 105 9.61 -4.38 -13.79
CA LEU A 105 10.25 -3.21 -13.17
C LEU A 105 9.30 -2.01 -13.16
N ALA A 106 8.64 -1.71 -14.27
CA ALA A 106 7.70 -0.61 -14.35
C ALA A 106 6.46 -0.82 -13.45
N ALA A 107 5.91 -2.04 -13.41
CA ALA A 107 4.81 -2.36 -12.52
C ALA A 107 5.22 -2.35 -11.04
N GLY A 108 6.45 -2.76 -10.73
CA GLY A 108 7.00 -2.75 -9.37
C GLY A 108 6.97 -1.38 -8.72
N PHE A 109 7.14 -0.30 -9.50
CA PHE A 109 7.01 1.08 -9.03
C PHE A 109 5.63 1.37 -8.41
N GLY A 110 4.58 0.79 -8.96
CA GLY A 110 3.19 1.10 -8.57
C GLY A 110 2.52 0.01 -7.74
N ILE A 111 3.23 -1.00 -7.24
CA ILE A 111 2.63 -2.02 -6.37
C ILE A 111 2.38 -1.39 -4.99
N THR A 112 1.11 -1.35 -4.61
CA THR A 112 0.65 -0.99 -3.26
C THR A 112 -0.27 -2.09 -2.76
N ASP A 113 -0.68 -2.02 -1.49
CA ASP A 113 -1.57 -3.02 -0.88
C ASP A 113 -2.88 -3.16 -1.67
N GLU A 114 -3.46 -2.03 -2.09
CA GLU A 114 -4.74 -1.98 -2.80
C GLU A 114 -4.60 -2.46 -4.24
N ILE A 115 -3.55 -2.00 -4.93
CA ILE A 115 -3.26 -2.42 -6.30
C ILE A 115 -2.97 -3.92 -6.34
N PHE A 116 -2.17 -4.42 -5.38
CA PHE A 116 -1.92 -5.84 -5.22
C PHE A 116 -3.24 -6.62 -5.01
N ALA A 117 -4.08 -6.20 -4.05
CA ALA A 117 -5.32 -6.89 -3.74
C ALA A 117 -6.25 -6.97 -4.95
N VAL A 118 -6.44 -5.87 -5.69
CA VAL A 118 -7.30 -5.82 -6.88
C VAL A 118 -6.71 -6.63 -8.04
N ALA A 119 -5.39 -6.58 -8.25
CA ALA A 119 -4.72 -7.36 -9.29
C ALA A 119 -4.74 -8.86 -8.98
N TYR A 120 -4.46 -9.24 -7.73
CA TYR A 120 -4.44 -10.63 -7.30
C TYR A 120 -5.83 -11.27 -7.32
N ALA A 121 -6.88 -10.51 -7.06
CA ALA A 121 -8.28 -10.96 -7.12
C ALA A 121 -8.80 -11.21 -8.56
N GLN A 122 -8.04 -10.89 -9.62
CA GLN A 122 -8.47 -11.15 -10.98
C GLN A 122 -8.62 -12.66 -11.22
N PRO A 123 -9.70 -13.13 -11.89
CA PRO A 123 -9.90 -14.54 -12.20
C PRO A 123 -8.95 -15.04 -13.29
N THR A 124 -8.35 -14.15 -14.08
CA THR A 124 -7.45 -14.44 -15.19
C THR A 124 -6.04 -13.93 -14.89
N PRO A 125 -4.99 -14.45 -15.58
CA PRO A 125 -3.65 -13.89 -15.45
C PRO A 125 -3.62 -12.37 -15.70
N VAL A 126 -2.80 -11.67 -14.91
CA VAL A 126 -2.69 -10.21 -14.98
C VAL A 126 -1.80 -9.82 -16.15
N THR A 127 -2.34 -9.08 -17.11
CA THR A 127 -1.59 -8.57 -18.26
C THR A 127 -0.89 -7.23 -17.95
N PRO A 128 0.22 -6.88 -18.64
CA PRO A 128 0.88 -5.57 -18.47
C PRO A 128 -0.09 -4.41 -18.71
N ALA A 129 -0.92 -4.49 -19.74
CA ALA A 129 -1.89 -3.44 -20.08
C ALA A 129 -2.89 -3.21 -18.94
N TYR A 130 -3.41 -4.28 -18.33
CA TYR A 130 -4.30 -4.17 -17.17
C TYR A 130 -3.60 -3.50 -15.99
N MET A 131 -2.38 -3.97 -15.67
CA MET A 131 -1.60 -3.44 -14.55
C MET A 131 -1.28 -1.96 -14.72
N TYR A 132 -0.88 -1.54 -15.93
CA TYR A 132 -0.63 -0.12 -16.23
C TYR A 132 -1.87 0.75 -16.09
N GLY A 133 -3.04 0.28 -16.53
CA GLY A 133 -4.30 1.01 -16.34
C GLY A 133 -4.64 1.18 -14.88
N LEU A 134 -4.49 0.12 -14.08
CA LEU A 134 -4.75 0.11 -12.65
C LEU A 134 -3.81 1.06 -11.90
N ILE A 135 -2.49 0.99 -12.17
CA ILE A 135 -1.47 1.85 -11.56
C ILE A 135 -1.68 3.31 -11.98
N ALA A 136 -1.89 3.59 -13.26
CA ALA A 136 -1.95 4.96 -13.77
C ALA A 136 -3.06 5.78 -13.11
N VAL A 137 -4.28 5.23 -13.02
CA VAL A 137 -5.40 5.96 -12.40
C VAL A 137 -5.21 6.11 -10.89
N SER A 138 -4.69 5.08 -10.21
CA SER A 138 -4.40 5.13 -8.77
C SER A 138 -3.31 6.16 -8.46
N TRP A 139 -2.22 6.16 -9.25
CA TRP A 139 -1.13 7.12 -9.14
C TRP A 139 -1.58 8.56 -9.39
N LEU A 140 -2.47 8.79 -10.37
CA LEU A 140 -3.07 10.11 -10.57
C LEU A 140 -3.81 10.60 -9.33
N GLY A 141 -4.60 9.74 -8.67
CA GLY A 141 -5.27 10.08 -7.41
C GLY A 141 -4.27 10.45 -6.32
N TRP A 142 -3.18 9.68 -6.23
CA TRP A 142 -2.12 9.90 -5.25
C TRP A 142 -1.42 11.26 -5.43
N VAL A 143 -0.96 11.56 -6.64
CA VAL A 143 -0.24 12.80 -6.94
C VAL A 143 -1.15 14.02 -6.84
N THR A 144 -2.37 13.93 -7.40
CA THR A 144 -3.33 15.04 -7.34
C THR A 144 -3.81 15.30 -5.91
N GLY A 145 -4.05 14.26 -5.12
CA GLY A 145 -4.38 14.40 -3.71
C GLY A 145 -3.30 15.14 -2.93
N THR A 146 -2.03 14.74 -3.11
CA THR A 146 -0.90 15.45 -2.48
C THR A 146 -0.81 16.90 -2.93
N ALA A 147 -0.92 17.18 -4.23
CA ALA A 147 -0.86 18.55 -4.74
C ALA A 147 -1.97 19.44 -4.15
N LEU A 148 -3.19 18.92 -4.07
CA LEU A 148 -4.32 19.61 -3.45
C LEU A 148 -4.11 19.82 -1.94
N GLY A 149 -3.64 18.80 -1.22
CA GLY A 149 -3.36 18.90 0.21
C GLY A 149 -2.23 19.88 0.53
N ALA A 150 -1.18 19.88 -0.29
CA ALA A 150 -0.06 20.81 -0.15
C ALA A 150 -0.44 22.26 -0.48
N ALA A 151 -1.39 22.46 -1.40
CA ALA A 151 -1.85 23.80 -1.80
C ALA A 151 -2.95 24.37 -0.88
N ALA A 152 -3.83 23.52 -0.35
CA ALA A 152 -5.04 23.94 0.32
C ALA A 152 -5.29 23.30 1.69
N GLY A 153 -4.39 22.44 2.16
CA GLY A 153 -4.58 21.68 3.41
C GLY A 153 -4.85 22.54 4.64
N GLN A 154 -4.20 23.71 4.71
CA GLN A 154 -4.38 24.68 5.81
C GLN A 154 -5.67 25.49 5.72
N LEU A 155 -6.39 25.43 4.59
CA LEU A 155 -7.63 26.15 4.37
C LEU A 155 -8.87 25.31 4.70
N LEU A 156 -8.71 24.02 4.94
CA LEU A 156 -9.83 23.14 5.22
C LEU A 156 -10.25 23.21 6.69
N PRO A 157 -11.57 23.22 6.97
CA PRO A 157 -12.07 23.04 8.31
C PRO A 157 -11.65 21.66 8.87
N ASP A 158 -11.34 21.60 10.17
CA ASP A 158 -10.91 20.38 10.86
C ASP A 158 -11.86 19.19 10.63
N MET A 159 -13.16 19.44 10.60
CA MET A 159 -14.17 18.41 10.33
C MET A 159 -13.99 17.72 8.97
N VAL A 160 -13.52 18.46 7.94
CA VAL A 160 -13.27 17.87 6.61
C VAL A 160 -11.98 17.08 6.61
N ALA A 161 -10.94 17.58 7.28
CA ALA A 161 -9.66 16.87 7.44
C ALA A 161 -9.86 15.55 8.20
N ASP A 162 -10.63 15.55 9.29
CA ASP A 162 -10.99 14.34 10.05
C ASP A 162 -11.80 13.34 9.20
N ALA A 163 -12.78 13.83 8.44
CA ALA A 163 -13.56 12.98 7.54
C ALA A 163 -12.69 12.29 6.48
N MET A 164 -11.69 12.99 5.95
CA MET A 164 -10.72 12.41 4.99
C MET A 164 -9.85 11.34 5.65
N GLY A 165 -9.46 11.53 6.92
CA GLY A 165 -8.77 10.50 7.71
C GLY A 165 -9.60 9.22 7.87
N ILE A 166 -10.91 9.33 8.10
CA ILE A 166 -11.81 8.19 8.23
C ILE A 166 -11.96 7.42 6.92
N LEU A 167 -11.95 8.09 5.77
CA LEU A 167 -12.05 7.44 4.45
C LEU A 167 -10.93 6.42 4.20
N LEU A 168 -9.72 6.66 4.73
CA LEU A 168 -8.61 5.70 4.66
C LEU A 168 -8.99 4.35 5.30
N TYR A 169 -9.53 4.39 6.51
CA TYR A 169 -9.96 3.17 7.20
C TYR A 169 -11.11 2.49 6.45
N GLY A 170 -12.04 3.27 5.93
CA GLY A 170 -13.15 2.76 5.09
C GLY A 170 -12.65 2.04 3.85
N MET A 171 -11.61 2.56 3.18
CA MET A 171 -10.99 1.93 2.03
C MET A 171 -10.36 0.57 2.40
N PHE A 172 -9.58 0.48 3.48
CA PHE A 172 -9.01 -0.80 3.93
C PHE A 172 -10.09 -1.82 4.29
N ILE A 173 -11.14 -1.39 4.98
CA ILE A 173 -12.28 -2.27 5.30
C ILE A 173 -12.94 -2.79 4.02
N ALA A 174 -13.15 -1.93 3.02
CA ALA A 174 -13.76 -2.31 1.75
C ALA A 174 -12.92 -3.32 0.95
N ILE A 175 -11.60 -3.31 1.10
CA ILE A 175 -10.68 -4.26 0.44
C ILE A 175 -10.61 -5.59 1.20
N VAL A 176 -10.53 -5.55 2.53
CA VAL A 176 -10.26 -6.74 3.37
C VAL A 176 -11.53 -7.55 3.64
N VAL A 177 -12.67 -6.89 3.90
CA VAL A 177 -13.90 -7.56 4.33
C VAL A 177 -14.48 -8.51 3.27
N PRO A 178 -14.58 -8.17 1.97
CA PRO A 178 -15.17 -9.07 0.99
C PRO A 178 -14.42 -10.40 0.83
N PRO A 179 -13.07 -10.44 0.71
CA PRO A 179 -12.32 -11.70 0.70
C PRO A 179 -12.48 -12.48 2.00
N ALA A 180 -12.39 -11.79 3.16
CA ALA A 180 -12.52 -12.42 4.46
C ALA A 180 -13.90 -13.07 4.69
N ARG A 181 -14.98 -12.50 4.12
CA ARG A 181 -16.33 -13.10 4.16
C ARG A 181 -16.45 -14.33 3.26
N LYS A 182 -15.72 -14.38 2.17
CA LYS A 182 -15.80 -15.49 1.19
C LYS A 182 -14.94 -16.67 1.59
N GLU A 183 -13.77 -16.42 2.21
CA GLU A 183 -12.78 -17.45 2.51
C GLU A 183 -12.39 -17.46 3.99
N LYS A 184 -12.67 -18.58 4.66
CA LYS A 184 -12.31 -18.78 6.08
C LYS A 184 -10.80 -18.67 6.33
N ARG A 185 -9.97 -19.05 5.35
CA ARG A 185 -8.50 -18.94 5.41
C ARG A 185 -8.08 -17.47 5.53
N VAL A 186 -8.67 -16.61 4.69
CA VAL A 186 -8.42 -15.15 4.71
C VAL A 186 -8.89 -14.55 6.03
N LEU A 187 -10.10 -14.91 6.48
CA LEU A 187 -10.64 -14.44 7.76
C LEU A 187 -9.71 -14.80 8.94
N PHE A 188 -9.20 -16.04 8.96
CA PHE A 188 -8.27 -16.48 10.00
C PHE A 188 -7.00 -15.61 10.01
N VAL A 189 -6.36 -15.40 8.86
CA VAL A 189 -5.15 -14.58 8.75
C VAL A 189 -5.39 -13.14 9.18
N VAL A 190 -6.52 -12.56 8.76
CA VAL A 190 -6.92 -11.19 9.15
C VAL A 190 -7.10 -11.08 10.66
N LEU A 191 -7.83 -12.01 11.28
CA LEU A 191 -8.05 -11.99 12.73
C LEU A 191 -6.76 -12.27 13.52
N ALA A 192 -5.90 -13.17 13.04
CA ALA A 192 -4.60 -13.43 13.64
C ALA A 192 -3.69 -12.20 13.60
N ALA A 193 -3.61 -11.52 12.44
CA ALA A 193 -2.84 -10.29 12.28
C ALA A 193 -3.37 -9.16 13.17
N ALA A 194 -4.69 -8.98 13.23
CA ALA A 194 -5.33 -8.00 14.09
C ALA A 194 -5.06 -8.28 15.57
N GLY A 195 -5.23 -9.53 16.02
CA GLY A 195 -4.96 -9.94 17.39
C GLY A 195 -3.49 -9.74 17.80
N LEU A 196 -2.55 -10.10 16.92
CA LEU A 196 -1.12 -9.85 17.15
C LEU A 196 -0.81 -8.36 17.22
N SER A 197 -1.40 -7.53 16.35
CA SER A 197 -1.21 -6.09 16.37
C SER A 197 -1.72 -5.45 17.67
N VAL A 198 -2.87 -5.91 18.17
CA VAL A 198 -3.43 -5.48 19.46
C VAL A 198 -2.51 -5.93 20.60
N LEU A 199 -2.02 -7.18 20.58
CA LEU A 199 -1.09 -7.70 21.56
C LEU A 199 0.20 -6.86 21.62
N PHE A 200 0.83 -6.58 20.48
CA PHE A 200 2.02 -5.72 20.42
C PHE A 200 1.74 -4.32 20.95
N ARG A 201 0.59 -3.75 20.59
CA ARG A 201 0.23 -2.39 21.02
C ARG A 201 0.11 -2.25 22.54
N PHE A 202 -0.47 -3.26 23.23
CA PHE A 202 -0.79 -3.17 24.65
C PHE A 202 0.19 -3.91 25.56
N ALA A 203 0.74 -5.06 25.10
CA ALA A 203 1.63 -5.88 25.92
C ALA A 203 3.12 -5.58 25.70
N LEU A 204 3.50 -5.09 24.51
CA LEU A 204 4.90 -4.85 24.14
C LEU A 204 5.11 -3.46 23.51
N PRO A 205 4.79 -2.36 24.22
CA PRO A 205 4.87 -1.01 23.66
C PRO A 205 6.31 -0.56 23.35
N VAL A 206 7.33 -1.32 23.78
CA VAL A 206 8.75 -1.06 23.49
C VAL A 206 9.09 -1.33 22.01
N ILE A 207 8.28 -2.17 21.32
CA ILE A 207 8.53 -2.50 19.93
C ILE A 207 7.97 -1.35 19.05
N PRO A 208 8.78 -0.78 18.15
CA PRO A 208 8.30 0.24 17.21
C PRO A 208 7.10 -0.26 16.41
N SER A 209 6.10 0.60 16.23
CA SER A 209 4.83 0.22 15.55
C SER A 209 5.04 -0.35 14.15
N SER A 210 6.02 0.16 13.40
CA SER A 210 6.37 -0.35 12.08
C SER A 210 6.86 -1.80 12.11
N LEU A 211 7.72 -2.12 13.08
CA LEU A 211 8.25 -3.47 13.26
C LEU A 211 7.15 -4.43 13.77
N ALA A 212 6.30 -3.98 14.68
CA ALA A 212 5.15 -4.73 15.19
C ALA A 212 4.19 -5.14 14.04
N VAL A 213 3.92 -4.24 13.09
CA VAL A 213 3.09 -4.54 11.91
C VAL A 213 3.73 -5.62 11.04
N VAL A 214 5.03 -5.50 10.75
CA VAL A 214 5.75 -6.50 9.93
C VAL A 214 5.75 -7.87 10.60
N ILE A 215 6.07 -7.94 11.90
CA ILE A 215 6.07 -9.19 12.65
C ILE A 215 4.66 -9.80 12.68
N SER A 216 3.62 -8.99 12.94
CA SER A 216 2.24 -9.46 12.95
C SER A 216 1.83 -10.05 11.60
N ALA A 217 2.21 -9.39 10.50
CA ALA A 217 1.89 -9.86 9.15
C ALA A 217 2.61 -11.18 8.82
N VAL A 218 3.91 -11.27 9.11
CA VAL A 218 4.71 -12.48 8.84
C VAL A 218 4.22 -13.66 9.68
N VAL A 219 3.99 -13.46 10.98
CA VAL A 219 3.51 -14.51 11.88
C VAL A 219 2.10 -14.98 11.48
N ALA A 220 1.19 -14.04 11.19
CA ALA A 220 -0.17 -14.40 10.76
C ALA A 220 -0.16 -15.16 9.42
N ALA A 221 0.69 -14.76 8.47
CA ALA A 221 0.86 -15.45 7.19
C ALA A 221 1.45 -16.86 7.39
N ALA A 222 2.46 -17.01 8.25
CA ALA A 222 3.06 -18.30 8.57
C ALA A 222 2.05 -19.24 9.24
N LEU A 223 1.27 -18.75 10.20
CA LEU A 223 0.19 -19.51 10.84
C LEU A 223 -0.88 -19.91 9.83
N GLY A 224 -1.26 -19.01 8.93
CA GLY A 224 -2.21 -19.30 7.86
C GLY A 224 -1.70 -20.37 6.89
N ALA A 225 -0.44 -20.29 6.49
CA ALA A 225 0.19 -21.26 5.60
C ALA A 225 0.32 -22.64 6.26
N TRP A 226 0.62 -22.68 7.56
CA TRP A 226 0.73 -23.91 8.32
C TRP A 226 -0.63 -24.59 8.53
N TRP A 227 -1.65 -23.80 8.88
CA TRP A 227 -2.99 -24.34 9.17
C TRP A 227 -3.81 -24.67 7.93
N PHE A 228 -3.52 -23.98 6.82
CA PHE A 228 -4.20 -24.16 5.55
C PHE A 228 -3.19 -24.37 4.41
N PRO A 229 -2.42 -25.49 4.42
CA PRO A 229 -1.46 -25.75 3.35
C PRO A 229 -2.20 -25.81 2.00
N LEU A 230 -1.57 -25.25 0.96
CA LEU A 230 -2.06 -25.43 -0.42
C LEU A 230 -1.93 -26.92 -0.76
N GLN A 231 -3.04 -27.58 -1.06
CA GLN A 231 -3.00 -28.87 -1.72
C GLN A 231 -2.49 -28.60 -3.15
N HIS A 232 -1.34 -29.14 -3.51
CA HIS A 232 -0.97 -29.26 -4.90
C HIS A 232 -1.99 -30.24 -5.51
N ASP A 233 -2.87 -29.75 -6.37
CA ASP A 233 -3.63 -30.60 -7.26
C ASP A 233 -2.62 -31.23 -8.23
N GLU A 234 -2.20 -32.45 -7.91
CA GLU A 234 -1.51 -33.36 -8.83
C GLU A 234 -2.52 -33.85 -9.89
N GLU A 235 -3.15 -32.94 -10.63
CA GLU A 235 -3.98 -33.25 -11.78
C GLU A 235 -3.36 -32.60 -13.04
N GLY A 236 -2.37 -33.29 -13.60
CA GLY A 236 -1.73 -32.83 -14.83
C GLY A 236 -0.78 -33.83 -15.50
N GLU A 237 -0.82 -35.11 -15.12
CA GLU A 237 -0.16 -36.18 -15.87
C GLU A 237 -1.13 -37.36 -16.10
N GLN A 238 -2.02 -37.22 -17.10
CA GLN A 238 -2.54 -38.35 -17.87
C GLN A 238 -2.87 -37.90 -19.27
#